data_9729babc2939ad3508a2f3c3ddc5fb11
#
_entry.id   9729babc2939ad3508a2f3c3ddc5fb11
#
_cell.length_a   1.000
_cell.length_b   1.000
_cell.length_c   1.000
_cell.angle_alpha   90.00
_cell.angle_beta   90.00
_cell.angle_gamma   90.00
#
_symmetry.space_group_name_H-M   'P 1'
#
loop_
_entity.id
_entity.type
_entity.pdbx_description
1 polymer ?
#
loop_
_entity_poly.entity_id
_entity_poly.type
_entity_poly.pdbx_seq_one_letter_code
_entity_poly.pdbx_strand_id
1 'polypeptide(L)'
;MPNSKLGADPQKEFCSNPNCRDYGERGAGNIVKYGHDKNGRQRFKCKTCGSVFVETKNTVFYNRKLSEDQIILICKLLVEKNGIRAIERIMEIHRDTVSNVVEDLARHAREVTDFLIKNVGLTEVQVDEMWSFVKNKRKLTREMVTQIDMATAGYT
;
A
#
# COMPACT_ATOMS: atom_id res chain seq x y z
N MET A 1 20.36 14.01 4.66
CA MET A 1 20.13 12.90 5.61
C MET A 1 18.82 13.15 6.33
N PRO A 2 17.71 12.57 5.95
CA PRO A 2 16.49 12.70 6.73
C PRO A 2 16.58 11.77 7.93
N ASN A 3 16.59 12.39 9.07
CA ASN A 3 16.64 11.77 10.36
C ASN A 3 15.21 11.29 10.70
N SER A 4 14.88 10.04 10.45
CA SER A 4 13.67 9.40 10.98
C SER A 4 13.83 9.19 12.49
N LYS A 5 13.89 10.32 13.21
CA LYS A 5 13.84 10.40 14.67
C LYS A 5 12.40 10.44 15.17
N LEU A 6 11.48 9.75 14.57
CA LEU A 6 10.36 9.25 15.35
C LEU A 6 10.91 8.05 16.12
N GLY A 7 11.09 8.24 17.42
CA GLY A 7 11.59 7.19 18.31
C GLY A 7 10.70 5.97 18.12
N ALA A 8 11.23 4.95 17.44
CA ALA A 8 10.54 3.72 17.16
C ALA A 8 10.04 3.11 18.47
N ASP A 9 8.74 3.24 18.70
CA ASP A 9 8.05 2.80 19.91
C ASP A 9 7.51 1.39 19.68
N PRO A 10 8.02 0.38 20.41
CA PRO A 10 7.55 -0.99 20.27
C PRO A 10 6.03 -1.15 20.45
N GLN A 11 5.38 -0.25 21.18
CA GLN A 11 3.93 -0.32 21.42
C GLN A 11 3.10 0.07 20.19
N LYS A 12 3.69 0.82 19.27
CA LYS A 12 3.04 1.20 18.00
C LYS A 12 3.22 0.15 16.91
N GLU A 13 4.18 -0.76 17.11
CA GLU A 13 4.50 -1.81 16.17
C GLU A 13 3.65 -3.06 16.43
N PHE A 14 3.48 -3.85 15.37
CA PHE A 14 2.77 -5.14 15.42
C PHE A 14 3.58 -6.24 14.74
N CYS A 15 3.29 -7.48 15.08
CA CYS A 15 3.94 -8.62 14.44
C CYS A 15 3.50 -8.74 12.98
N SER A 16 4.47 -8.68 12.05
CA SER A 16 4.25 -8.75 10.60
C SER A 16 4.21 -10.19 10.05
N ASN A 17 4.29 -11.20 10.89
CA ASN A 17 4.23 -12.61 10.49
C ASN A 17 2.78 -13.10 10.52
N PRO A 18 2.16 -13.42 9.33
CA PRO A 18 0.76 -13.87 9.29
C PRO A 18 0.48 -15.16 10.08
N ASN A 19 1.51 -15.99 10.31
CA ASN A 19 1.39 -17.23 11.08
C ASN A 19 1.59 -17.03 12.59
N CYS A 20 1.73 -15.79 13.05
CA CYS A 20 1.85 -15.50 14.46
C CYS A 20 0.47 -15.37 15.10
N ARG A 21 0.29 -15.90 16.31
CA ARG A 21 -0.95 -15.72 17.07
C ARG A 21 -1.29 -14.25 17.29
N ASP A 22 -0.26 -13.42 17.51
CA ASP A 22 -0.41 -11.99 17.77
C ASP A 22 -0.16 -11.16 16.49
N TYR A 23 -0.52 -11.70 15.31
CA TYR A 23 -0.40 -10.98 14.03
C TYR A 23 -1.31 -9.76 14.02
N GLY A 24 -0.74 -8.59 13.69
CA GLY A 24 -1.52 -7.34 13.57
C GLY A 24 -1.88 -6.67 14.90
N GLU A 25 -1.66 -7.32 16.04
CA GLU A 25 -1.98 -6.75 17.35
C GLU A 25 -0.94 -5.74 17.80
N ARG A 26 -1.40 -4.53 18.14
CA ARG A 26 -0.59 -3.44 18.68
C ARG A 26 -0.75 -3.35 20.18
N GLY A 27 0.33 -2.96 20.89
CA GLY A 27 0.26 -2.74 22.33
C GLY A 27 0.19 -4.02 23.18
N ALA A 28 0.28 -5.21 22.58
CA ALA A 28 0.26 -6.49 23.28
C ALA A 28 1.56 -6.78 24.09
N GLY A 29 2.55 -5.88 24.07
CA GLY A 29 3.83 -6.04 24.78
C GLY A 29 4.72 -7.16 24.26
N ASN A 30 4.35 -7.77 23.14
CA ASN A 30 5.05 -8.86 22.47
C ASN A 30 6.18 -8.40 21.55
N ILE A 31 6.27 -7.10 21.24
CA ILE A 31 7.30 -6.51 20.37
C ILE A 31 8.37 -5.83 21.21
N VAL A 32 9.63 -6.12 20.89
CA VAL A 32 10.80 -5.51 21.56
C VAL A 32 11.80 -4.98 20.55
N LYS A 33 12.55 -3.95 20.89
CA LYS A 33 13.66 -3.44 20.10
C LYS A 33 14.76 -4.50 19.96
N TYR A 34 15.28 -4.67 18.75
CA TYR A 34 16.28 -5.70 18.44
C TYR A 34 17.42 -5.15 17.56
N GLY A 35 18.11 -4.12 18.06
CA GLY A 35 19.23 -3.49 17.35
C GLY A 35 18.80 -2.74 16.08
N HIS A 36 19.75 -2.49 15.18
CA HIS A 36 19.54 -1.75 13.95
C HIS A 36 19.97 -2.58 12.73
N ASP A 37 19.44 -2.25 11.56
CA ASP A 37 19.88 -2.82 10.30
C ASP A 37 21.14 -2.10 9.77
N LYS A 38 21.64 -2.52 8.60
CA LYS A 38 22.80 -1.91 7.93
C LYS A 38 22.61 -0.43 7.57
N ASN A 39 21.36 0.01 7.49
CA ASN A 39 20.96 1.36 7.13
C ASN A 39 20.62 2.21 8.37
N GLY A 40 20.85 1.71 9.57
CA GLY A 40 20.55 2.39 10.83
C GLY A 40 19.08 2.38 11.22
N ARG A 41 18.21 1.61 10.54
CA ARG A 41 16.80 1.49 10.88
C ARG A 41 16.62 0.59 12.09
N GLN A 42 15.69 0.95 13.00
CA GLN A 42 15.37 0.15 14.16
C GLN A 42 14.78 -1.20 13.73
N ARG A 43 15.32 -2.28 14.26
CA ARG A 43 14.75 -3.63 14.13
C ARG A 43 13.92 -3.96 15.37
N PHE A 44 12.87 -4.71 15.13
CA PHE A 44 12.00 -5.25 16.18
C PHE A 44 12.00 -6.77 16.14
N LYS A 45 11.71 -7.38 17.30
CA LYS A 45 11.54 -8.82 17.42
C LYS A 45 10.23 -9.10 18.13
N CYS A 46 9.44 -10.00 17.56
CA CYS A 46 8.28 -10.55 18.23
C CYS A 46 8.71 -11.65 19.20
N LYS A 47 8.32 -11.54 20.47
CA LYS A 47 8.61 -12.55 21.50
C LYS A 47 7.86 -13.85 21.25
N THR A 48 6.65 -13.77 20.68
CA THR A 48 5.76 -14.92 20.50
C THR A 48 6.25 -15.86 19.40
N CYS A 49 6.61 -15.33 18.23
CA CYS A 49 7.04 -16.15 17.08
C CYS A 49 8.53 -16.03 16.74
N GLY A 50 9.30 -15.17 17.44
CA GLY A 50 10.72 -14.92 17.17
C GLY A 50 11.01 -14.13 15.89
N SER A 51 10.01 -13.75 15.10
CA SER A 51 10.20 -13.02 13.85
C SER A 51 10.85 -11.67 14.07
N VAL A 52 11.85 -11.33 13.25
CA VAL A 52 12.55 -10.05 13.30
C VAL A 52 12.16 -9.24 12.05
N PHE A 53 11.83 -7.98 12.25
CA PHE A 53 11.40 -7.08 11.19
C PHE A 53 11.85 -5.63 11.46
N VAL A 54 11.71 -4.78 10.46
CA VAL A 54 11.91 -3.32 10.57
C VAL A 54 10.54 -2.63 10.49
N GLU A 55 10.43 -1.43 11.02
CA GLU A 55 9.18 -0.64 11.05
C GLU A 55 8.52 -0.48 9.67
N THR A 56 9.35 -0.38 8.62
CA THR A 56 8.86 -0.21 7.23
C THR A 56 8.40 -1.51 6.57
N LYS A 57 8.56 -2.68 7.24
CA LYS A 57 8.14 -3.96 6.67
C LYS A 57 6.63 -3.96 6.39
N ASN A 58 6.24 -4.47 5.24
CA ASN A 58 4.86 -4.46 4.73
C ASN A 58 4.32 -3.06 4.37
N THR A 59 5.21 -2.07 4.23
CA THR A 59 4.87 -0.76 3.67
C THR A 59 5.54 -0.56 2.31
N VAL A 60 5.09 0.43 1.57
CA VAL A 60 5.68 0.82 0.27
C VAL A 60 7.12 1.32 0.38
N PHE A 61 7.57 1.63 1.59
CA PHE A 61 8.92 2.11 1.90
C PHE A 61 9.94 0.99 2.13
N TYR A 62 9.46 -0.25 2.28
CA TYR A 62 10.33 -1.37 2.61
C TYR A 62 11.31 -1.70 1.48
N ASN A 63 12.59 -1.87 1.85
CA ASN A 63 13.69 -2.28 0.95
C ASN A 63 13.84 -1.41 -0.31
N ARG A 64 13.61 -0.10 -0.19
CA ARG A 64 13.76 0.87 -1.28
C ARG A 64 15.08 1.63 -1.18
N LYS A 65 15.65 1.97 -2.36
CA LYS A 65 16.79 2.89 -2.48
C LYS A 65 16.33 4.36 -2.41
N LEU A 66 15.06 4.62 -2.72
CA LEU A 66 14.46 5.94 -2.63
C LEU A 66 14.17 6.32 -1.16
N SER A 67 14.30 7.60 -0.86
CA SER A 67 13.87 8.12 0.44
C SER A 67 12.35 8.14 0.54
N GLU A 68 11.83 8.20 1.76
CA GLU A 68 10.39 8.32 2.02
C GLU A 68 9.81 9.58 1.35
N ASP A 69 10.53 10.72 1.43
CA ASP A 69 10.11 11.97 0.79
C ASP A 69 9.99 11.84 -0.73
N GLN A 70 10.91 11.11 -1.37
CA GLN A 70 10.87 10.85 -2.81
C GLN A 70 9.66 9.99 -3.18
N ILE A 71 9.35 8.97 -2.40
CA ILE A 71 8.16 8.12 -2.62
C ILE A 71 6.88 8.92 -2.43
N ILE A 72 6.80 9.74 -1.38
CA ILE A 72 5.67 10.63 -1.14
C ILE A 72 5.50 11.64 -2.28
N LEU A 73 6.60 12.19 -2.79
CA LEU A 73 6.55 13.11 -3.94
C LEU A 73 6.05 12.41 -5.20
N ILE A 74 6.47 11.17 -5.47
CA ILE A 74 5.91 10.36 -6.57
C ILE A 74 4.40 10.23 -6.42
N CYS A 75 3.91 9.91 -5.21
CA CYS A 75 2.47 9.80 -4.94
C CYS A 75 1.74 11.12 -5.24
N LYS A 76 2.27 12.25 -4.79
CA LYS A 76 1.68 13.58 -5.04
C LYS A 76 1.61 13.88 -6.52
N LEU A 77 2.69 13.63 -7.27
CA LEU A 77 2.74 13.85 -8.71
C LEU A 77 1.74 12.95 -9.47
N LEU A 78 1.53 11.71 -9.02
CA LEU A 78 0.52 10.81 -9.61
C LEU A 78 -0.91 11.31 -9.37
N VAL A 79 -1.22 11.80 -8.17
CA VAL A 79 -2.52 12.39 -7.84
C VAL A 79 -2.81 13.61 -8.73
N GLU A 80 -1.77 14.41 -9.03
CA GLU A 80 -1.84 15.53 -9.97
C GLU A 80 -1.85 15.08 -11.45
N LYS A 81 -2.15 13.79 -11.71
CA LYS A 81 -2.26 13.20 -13.06
C LYS A 81 -0.99 13.27 -13.91
N ASN A 82 0.18 13.44 -13.30
CA ASN A 82 1.44 13.36 -14.03
C ASN A 82 1.73 11.90 -14.44
N GLY A 83 2.06 11.69 -15.70
CA GLY A 83 2.47 10.38 -16.20
C GLY A 83 3.90 10.01 -15.77
N ILE A 84 4.23 8.71 -15.80
CA ILE A 84 5.53 8.17 -15.39
C ILE A 84 6.72 8.89 -16.06
N ARG A 85 6.61 9.23 -17.37
CA ARG A 85 7.66 9.96 -18.10
C ARG A 85 7.82 11.42 -17.64
N ALA A 86 6.76 12.04 -17.15
CA ALA A 86 6.84 13.38 -16.57
C ALA A 86 7.54 13.30 -15.20
N ILE A 87 7.19 12.32 -14.38
CA ILE A 87 7.82 12.07 -13.08
C ILE A 87 9.31 11.78 -13.23
N GLU A 88 9.70 10.95 -14.21
CA GLU A 88 11.11 10.69 -14.54
C GLU A 88 11.88 11.99 -14.80
N ARG A 89 11.32 12.89 -15.62
CA ARG A 89 11.98 14.18 -15.94
C ARG A 89 12.03 15.14 -14.75
N ILE A 90 10.99 15.14 -13.92
CA ILE A 90 10.89 16.06 -12.78
C ILE A 90 11.83 15.62 -11.64
N MET A 91 11.90 14.31 -11.40
CA MET A 91 12.62 13.77 -10.25
C MET A 91 14.00 13.22 -10.60
N GLU A 92 14.35 13.16 -11.88
CA GLU A 92 15.60 12.55 -12.39
C GLU A 92 15.79 11.09 -11.94
N ILE A 93 14.68 10.39 -11.78
CA ILE A 93 14.63 8.98 -11.37
C ILE A 93 14.20 8.14 -12.56
N HIS A 94 14.97 7.09 -12.88
CA HIS A 94 14.67 6.23 -14.02
C HIS A 94 13.23 5.70 -13.98
N ARG A 95 12.54 5.74 -15.13
CA ARG A 95 11.13 5.36 -15.28
C ARG A 95 10.77 4.00 -14.70
N ASP A 96 11.67 3.00 -14.80
CA ASP A 96 11.41 1.66 -14.28
C ASP A 96 11.35 1.67 -12.74
N THR A 97 12.17 2.52 -12.10
CA THR A 97 12.09 2.73 -10.66
C THR A 97 10.77 3.37 -10.26
N VAL A 98 10.32 4.36 -11.03
CA VAL A 98 9.01 5.00 -10.82
C VAL A 98 7.88 3.99 -11.04
N SER A 99 7.93 3.17 -12.11
CA SER A 99 6.95 2.12 -12.39
C SER A 99 6.84 1.12 -11.24
N ASN A 100 7.97 0.64 -10.74
CA ASN A 100 7.99 -0.30 -9.60
C ASN A 100 7.37 0.32 -8.32
N VAL A 101 7.58 1.61 -8.09
CA VAL A 101 6.93 2.31 -6.96
C VAL A 101 5.43 2.39 -7.20
N VAL A 102 4.98 2.72 -8.42
CA VAL A 102 3.56 2.81 -8.77
C VAL A 102 2.86 1.47 -8.60
N GLU A 103 3.47 0.36 -9.02
CA GLU A 103 2.91 -0.98 -8.86
C GLU A 103 2.73 -1.36 -7.39
N ASP A 104 3.73 -1.08 -6.56
CA ASP A 104 3.63 -1.35 -5.12
C ASP A 104 2.61 -0.47 -4.43
N LEU A 105 2.52 0.81 -4.81
CA LEU A 105 1.49 1.73 -4.34
C LEU A 105 0.09 1.25 -4.73
N ALA A 106 -0.10 0.80 -5.97
CA ALA A 106 -1.38 0.29 -6.46
C ALA A 106 -1.80 -0.97 -5.69
N ARG A 107 -0.85 -1.89 -5.43
CA ARG A 107 -1.11 -3.09 -4.63
C ARG A 107 -1.51 -2.72 -3.20
N HIS A 108 -0.75 -1.85 -2.54
CA HIS A 108 -1.04 -1.41 -1.18
C HIS A 108 -2.38 -0.66 -1.08
N ALA A 109 -2.68 0.22 -2.02
CA ALA A 109 -3.95 0.92 -2.09
C ALA A 109 -5.13 -0.05 -2.22
N ARG A 110 -4.99 -1.12 -3.03
CA ARG A 110 -6.00 -2.17 -3.16
C ARG A 110 -6.22 -2.89 -1.84
N GLU A 111 -5.15 -3.31 -1.15
CA GLU A 111 -5.24 -3.98 0.15
C GLU A 111 -5.96 -3.12 1.19
N VAL A 112 -5.64 -1.82 1.25
CA VAL A 112 -6.29 -0.86 2.15
C VAL A 112 -7.77 -0.68 1.78
N THR A 113 -8.08 -0.54 0.49
CA THR A 113 -9.45 -0.39 0.00
C THR A 113 -10.28 -1.63 0.32
N ASP A 114 -9.75 -2.82 0.05
CA ASP A 114 -10.43 -4.10 0.36
C ASP A 114 -10.71 -4.23 1.86
N PHE A 115 -9.76 -3.82 2.71
CA PHE A 115 -9.95 -3.81 4.16
C PHE A 115 -11.05 -2.83 4.58
N LEU A 116 -11.04 -1.62 4.04
CA LEU A 116 -12.04 -0.60 4.36
C LEU A 116 -13.44 -1.04 3.91
N ILE A 117 -13.58 -1.57 2.69
CA ILE A 117 -14.86 -2.03 2.15
C ILE A 117 -15.43 -3.18 2.99
N LYS A 118 -14.61 -4.14 3.40
CA LYS A 118 -15.05 -5.27 4.25
C LYS A 118 -15.58 -4.84 5.62
N ASN A 119 -15.06 -3.74 6.15
CA ASN A 119 -15.43 -3.25 7.48
C ASN A 119 -16.56 -2.20 7.46
N VAL A 120 -16.92 -1.71 6.28
CA VAL A 120 -18.06 -0.79 6.12
C VAL A 120 -19.28 -1.63 5.74
N GLY A 121 -20.24 -1.73 6.65
CA GLY A 121 -21.57 -2.32 6.36
C GLY A 121 -22.34 -1.37 5.45
N LEU A 122 -22.10 -1.49 4.13
CA LEU A 122 -22.79 -0.70 3.13
C LEU A 122 -24.19 -1.26 2.93
N THR A 123 -25.22 -0.44 3.25
CA THR A 123 -26.62 -0.75 2.94
C THR A 123 -27.01 -0.31 1.54
N GLU A 124 -26.35 0.72 1.00
CA GLU A 124 -26.55 1.21 -0.36
C GLU A 124 -25.23 1.70 -0.94
N VAL A 125 -24.96 1.41 -2.21
CA VAL A 125 -23.81 1.92 -2.97
C VAL A 125 -24.32 2.76 -4.12
N GLN A 126 -24.08 4.06 -4.08
CA GLN A 126 -24.25 4.93 -5.25
C GLN A 126 -22.94 5.01 -6.01
N VAL A 127 -22.93 4.54 -7.25
CA VAL A 127 -21.79 4.68 -8.16
C VAL A 127 -22.04 5.92 -9.02
N ASP A 128 -21.41 7.03 -8.65
CA ASP A 128 -21.34 8.18 -9.51
C ASP A 128 -20.31 7.98 -10.62
N GLU A 129 -20.40 8.70 -11.71
CA GLU A 129 -19.68 8.45 -12.97
C GLU A 129 -18.20 8.05 -12.79
N MET A 130 -17.85 6.81 -13.20
CA MET A 130 -16.47 6.36 -13.29
C MET A 130 -15.90 6.73 -14.68
N TRP A 131 -15.19 7.84 -14.78
CA TRP A 131 -14.42 8.18 -15.96
C TRP A 131 -13.14 7.35 -16.01
N SER A 132 -13.16 6.21 -16.70
CA SER A 132 -11.95 5.47 -17.02
C SER A 132 -11.44 5.92 -18.40
N PHE A 133 -10.19 6.38 -18.45
CA PHE A 133 -9.53 6.70 -19.70
C PHE A 133 -9.11 5.39 -20.38
N VAL A 134 -9.97 4.79 -21.17
CA VAL A 134 -9.64 3.60 -21.97
C VAL A 134 -8.90 4.06 -23.22
N LYS A 135 -7.59 3.92 -23.23
CA LYS A 135 -6.70 4.29 -24.35
C LYS A 135 -6.93 3.46 -25.63
N ASN A 136 -7.72 2.40 -25.55
CA ASN A 136 -8.15 1.58 -26.69
C ASN A 136 -9.63 1.26 -26.55
N LYS A 137 -10.43 1.71 -27.49
CA LYS A 137 -11.77 1.20 -27.77
C LYS A 137 -11.68 -0.26 -28.27
N ARG A 138 -11.17 -1.18 -27.47
CA ARG A 138 -11.51 -2.58 -27.67
C ARG A 138 -12.96 -2.72 -27.24
N LYS A 139 -13.80 -3.13 -28.21
CA LYS A 139 -15.21 -3.43 -27.97
C LYS A 139 -15.37 -4.12 -26.64
N LEU A 140 -16.12 -3.49 -25.73
CA LEU A 140 -16.67 -4.21 -24.56
C LEU A 140 -17.33 -5.45 -25.14
N THR A 141 -16.78 -6.60 -24.83
CA THR A 141 -17.39 -7.86 -25.25
C THR A 141 -18.74 -7.97 -24.55
N ARG A 142 -19.75 -8.40 -25.27
CA ARG A 142 -21.13 -8.59 -24.81
C ARG A 142 -21.24 -9.33 -23.46
N GLU A 143 -20.21 -10.09 -23.10
CA GLU A 143 -20.11 -10.87 -21.86
C GLU A 143 -19.90 -10.00 -20.60
N MET A 144 -19.26 -8.82 -20.70
CA MET A 144 -19.12 -7.91 -19.53
C MET A 144 -20.42 -7.16 -19.23
N VAL A 145 -21.25 -6.89 -20.24
CA VAL A 145 -22.55 -6.23 -20.06
C VAL A 145 -23.54 -7.17 -19.38
N THR A 146 -23.54 -8.45 -19.75
CA THR A 146 -24.42 -9.46 -19.14
C THR A 146 -24.09 -9.76 -17.67
N GLN A 147 -22.84 -9.59 -17.23
CA GLN A 147 -22.49 -9.75 -15.81
C GLN A 147 -23.00 -8.58 -14.94
N ILE A 148 -23.07 -7.38 -15.50
CA ILE A 148 -23.61 -6.20 -14.78
C ILE A 148 -25.15 -6.32 -14.68
N ASP A 149 -25.81 -6.78 -15.75
CA ASP A 149 -27.27 -6.96 -15.76
C ASP A 149 -27.73 -8.11 -14.84
N MET A 150 -26.92 -9.17 -14.67
CA MET A 150 -27.23 -10.25 -13.71
C MET A 150 -27.03 -9.82 -12.24
N ALA A 151 -26.13 -8.90 -11.95
CA ALA A 151 -25.92 -8.38 -10.60
C ALA A 151 -27.05 -7.43 -10.16
N THR A 152 -27.73 -6.78 -11.12
CA THR A 152 -28.86 -5.88 -10.84
C THR A 152 -30.23 -6.58 -10.82
N ALA A 153 -30.37 -7.76 -11.44
CA ALA A 153 -31.63 -8.52 -11.50
C ALA A 153 -31.90 -9.42 -10.28
N GLY A 154 -31.00 -9.49 -9.32
CA GLY A 154 -31.11 -10.33 -8.11
C GLY A 154 -31.73 -9.66 -6.89
N TYR A 155 -32.27 -8.45 -7.01
CA TYR A 155 -32.93 -7.72 -5.92
C TYR A 155 -34.33 -7.25 -6.35
N THR A 156 -35.28 -8.18 -6.40
CA THR A 156 -36.71 -7.94 -6.30
C THR A 156 -37.31 -8.94 -5.36
#